data_70a2d1fa2391321dde3417a9ba406c4b
#
_entry.id   70a2d1fa2391321dde3417a9ba406c4b
#
_cell.length_a   1.000
_cell.length_b   1.000
_cell.length_c   1.000
_cell.angle_alpha   90.00
_cell.angle_beta   90.00
_cell.angle_gamma   90.00
#
_symmetry.space_group_name_H-M   'P 1'
#
loop_
_entity.id
_entity.type
_entity.pdbx_description
1 polymer ?
#
loop_
_entity_poly.entity_id
_entity_poly.type
_entity_poly.pdbx_seq_one_letter_code
_entity_poly.pdbx_strand_id
1 'polypeptide(L)'
;MKFIKKILGKMIRLLYRIVYRFIPCDDHTILFISFHGRGYTDNPKALHQYISDHKEYASYRCIYAIKHHKEKNLTIPNAKIIEYFSIPYFFYLARSKYWISNCKLPKYVLKKDNQVYLQTWHGTPLKKLAHDIEVPEGTTFYRSGMSIEEMRATYDNDVSKYNYMISPSAFTTEVF
;
A
#
# COMPACT_ATOMS: atom_id res chain seq x y z
N MET A 1 -13.11 21.49 12.26
CA MET A 1 -12.78 20.04 12.20
C MET A 1 -11.78 19.63 11.11
N LYS A 2 -11.94 20.00 9.83
CA LYS A 2 -11.01 19.61 8.74
C LYS A 2 -9.56 20.06 8.97
N PHE A 3 -9.34 21.27 9.49
CA PHE A 3 -8.01 21.85 9.74
C PHE A 3 -7.24 21.07 10.81
N ILE A 4 -7.88 20.76 11.95
CA ILE A 4 -7.28 19.98 13.06
C ILE A 4 -6.88 18.57 12.57
N LYS A 5 -7.74 17.90 11.80
CA LYS A 5 -7.41 16.60 11.20
C LYS A 5 -6.20 16.65 10.27
N LYS A 6 -6.04 17.76 9.50
CA LYS A 6 -4.90 17.98 8.62
C LYS A 6 -3.58 18.17 9.39
N ILE A 7 -3.62 18.93 10.48
CA ILE A 7 -2.44 19.14 11.35
C ILE A 7 -2.06 17.83 12.03
N LEU A 8 -3.01 17.13 12.63
CA LEU A 8 -2.78 15.83 13.27
C LEU A 8 -2.17 14.82 12.30
N GLY A 9 -2.67 14.77 11.07
CA GLY A 9 -2.12 13.91 10.03
C GLY A 9 -0.68 14.27 9.63
N LYS A 10 -0.29 15.55 9.66
CA LYS A 10 1.10 15.98 9.43
C LYS A 10 2.00 15.56 10.60
N MET A 11 1.54 15.74 11.83
CA MET A 11 2.28 15.35 13.03
C MET A 11 2.53 13.84 13.09
N ILE A 12 1.50 13.03 12.81
CA ILE A 12 1.62 11.56 12.76
C ILE A 12 2.66 11.13 11.71
N ARG A 13 2.64 11.74 10.53
CA ARG A 13 3.64 11.43 9.48
C ARG A 13 5.06 11.84 9.87
N LEU A 14 5.22 12.99 10.52
CA LEU A 14 6.53 13.43 11.00
C LEU A 14 7.05 12.48 12.08
N LEU A 15 6.21 12.13 13.04
CA LEU A 15 6.54 11.18 14.10
C LEU A 15 6.90 9.80 13.50
N TYR A 16 6.13 9.32 12.53
CA TYR A 16 6.44 8.08 11.81
C TYR A 16 7.83 8.13 11.19
N ARG A 17 8.21 9.22 10.51
CA ARG A 17 9.54 9.36 9.88
C ARG A 17 10.69 9.28 10.89
N ILE A 18 10.46 9.69 12.11
CA ILE A 18 11.46 9.60 13.19
C ILE A 18 11.48 8.19 13.77
N VAL A 19 10.32 7.66 14.12
CA VAL A 19 10.18 6.45 14.93
C VAL A 19 10.34 5.16 14.11
N TYR A 20 10.03 5.16 12.80
CA TYR A 20 10.01 3.94 11.99
C TYR A 20 11.36 3.20 11.99
N ARG A 21 12.48 3.91 12.12
CA ARG A 21 13.82 3.33 12.15
C ARG A 21 14.08 2.50 13.40
N PHE A 22 13.46 2.88 14.50
CA PHE A 22 13.63 2.24 15.80
C PHE A 22 12.70 1.04 16.02
N ILE A 23 11.64 0.91 15.22
CA ILE A 23 10.74 -0.25 15.30
C ILE A 23 11.41 -1.42 14.57
N PRO A 24 11.76 -2.52 15.25
CA PRO A 24 12.39 -3.67 14.60
C PRO A 24 11.44 -4.32 13.59
N CYS A 25 11.98 -4.74 12.45
CA CYS A 25 11.25 -5.52 11.47
C CYS A 25 10.99 -6.93 12.03
N ASP A 26 9.80 -7.44 11.78
CA ASP A 26 9.36 -8.76 12.20
C ASP A 26 9.16 -9.65 10.99
N ASP A 27 10.03 -10.64 10.85
CA ASP A 27 10.11 -11.50 9.66
C ASP A 27 8.87 -12.37 9.45
N HIS A 28 7.99 -12.48 10.45
CA HIS A 28 6.73 -13.24 10.36
C HIS A 28 5.48 -12.36 10.32
N THR A 29 5.60 -11.08 10.01
CA THR A 29 4.44 -10.19 9.91
C THR A 29 4.23 -9.72 8.46
N ILE A 30 3.00 -9.89 7.97
CA ILE A 30 2.56 -9.47 6.64
C ILE A 30 1.50 -8.39 6.79
N LEU A 31 1.69 -7.25 6.15
CA LEU A 31 0.71 -6.15 6.09
C LEU A 31 0.01 -6.15 4.73
N PHE A 32 -1.31 -6.29 4.75
CA PHE A 32 -2.17 -6.24 3.56
C PHE A 32 -2.90 -4.90 3.46
N ILE A 33 -2.93 -4.33 2.25
CA ILE A 33 -3.61 -3.07 1.95
C ILE A 33 -4.32 -3.19 0.59
N SER A 34 -5.66 -3.25 0.60
CA SER A 34 -6.46 -3.22 -0.63
C SER A 34 -7.05 -1.84 -0.84
N PHE A 35 -6.85 -1.24 -2.03
CA PHE A 35 -7.41 0.05 -2.45
C PHE A 35 -7.35 1.14 -1.37
N HIS A 36 -6.16 1.36 -0.78
CA HIS A 36 -5.94 2.30 0.32
C HIS A 36 -6.85 2.07 1.54
N GLY A 37 -7.09 0.81 1.87
CA GLY A 37 -7.92 0.41 3.01
C GLY A 37 -9.43 0.42 2.75
N ARG A 38 -9.88 0.40 1.49
CA ARG A 38 -11.34 0.41 1.20
C ARG A 38 -12.05 -0.87 1.57
N GLY A 39 -11.36 -2.02 1.63
CA GLY A 39 -11.98 -3.28 1.99
C GLY A 39 -11.07 -4.49 1.95
N TYR A 40 -11.65 -5.64 2.23
CA TYR A 40 -11.04 -6.96 2.08
C TYR A 40 -11.41 -7.52 0.71
N THR A 41 -10.57 -7.28 -0.30
CA THR A 41 -10.91 -7.54 -1.70
C THR A 41 -9.66 -7.71 -2.57
N ASP A 42 -9.89 -8.19 -3.81
CA ASP A 42 -8.91 -8.26 -4.88
C ASP A 42 -7.69 -9.14 -4.57
N ASN A 43 -6.58 -9.01 -5.28
CA ASN A 43 -5.37 -9.83 -5.15
C ASN A 43 -4.84 -9.92 -3.70
N PRO A 44 -4.80 -8.86 -2.89
CA PRO A 44 -4.39 -8.98 -1.50
C PRO A 44 -5.30 -9.91 -0.67
N LYS A 45 -6.62 -9.95 -0.98
CA LYS A 45 -7.53 -10.90 -0.35
C LYS A 45 -7.20 -12.34 -0.77
N ALA A 46 -7.02 -12.58 -2.07
CA ALA A 46 -6.73 -13.93 -2.59
C ALA A 46 -5.42 -14.48 -1.98
N LEU A 47 -4.37 -13.65 -1.92
CA LEU A 47 -3.11 -14.04 -1.28
C LEU A 47 -3.26 -14.29 0.22
N HIS A 48 -4.04 -13.45 0.92
CA HIS A 48 -4.31 -13.68 2.33
C HIS A 48 -5.05 -15.01 2.55
N GLN A 49 -6.06 -15.32 1.74
CA GLN A 49 -6.79 -16.60 1.82
C GLN A 49 -5.84 -17.78 1.60
N TYR A 50 -5.03 -17.72 0.55
CA TYR A 50 -4.02 -18.75 0.29
C TYR A 50 -3.09 -18.98 1.49
N ILE A 51 -2.51 -17.90 2.05
CA ILE A 51 -1.64 -17.96 3.22
C ILE A 51 -2.36 -18.54 4.44
N SER A 52 -3.64 -18.20 4.63
CA SER A 52 -4.45 -18.70 5.76
C SER A 52 -4.80 -20.16 5.65
N ASP A 53 -4.93 -20.69 4.44
CA ASP A 53 -5.34 -22.07 4.17
C ASP A 53 -4.17 -23.06 4.14
N HIS A 54 -2.93 -22.57 4.10
CA HIS A 54 -1.74 -23.40 3.99
C HIS A 54 -0.91 -23.40 5.27
N LYS A 55 -0.73 -24.59 5.85
CA LYS A 55 -0.08 -24.80 7.15
C LYS A 55 1.39 -24.31 7.20
N GLU A 56 2.07 -24.29 6.07
CA GLU A 56 3.44 -23.79 5.95
C GLU A 56 3.58 -22.30 6.32
N TYR A 57 2.46 -21.55 6.23
CA TYR A 57 2.41 -20.14 6.61
C TYR A 57 1.82 -19.88 8.01
N ALA A 58 1.55 -20.92 8.80
CA ALA A 58 0.88 -20.79 10.10
C ALA A 58 1.65 -19.92 11.12
N SER A 59 2.96 -19.76 10.92
CA SER A 59 3.79 -18.87 11.76
C SER A 59 3.64 -17.38 11.41
N TYR A 60 3.02 -17.06 10.27
CA TYR A 60 2.88 -15.68 9.84
C TYR A 60 1.67 -14.99 10.46
N ARG A 61 1.87 -13.76 10.88
CA ARG A 61 0.82 -12.87 11.39
C ARG A 61 0.32 -11.95 10.29
N CYS A 62 -0.92 -12.14 9.88
CA CYS A 62 -1.57 -11.32 8.87
C CYS A 62 -2.23 -10.10 9.52
N ILE A 63 -1.87 -8.91 9.03
CA ILE A 63 -2.43 -7.63 9.46
C ILE A 63 -3.13 -6.99 8.26
N TYR A 64 -4.39 -6.65 8.40
CA TYR A 64 -5.16 -6.03 7.33
C TYR A 64 -5.56 -4.60 7.67
N ALA A 65 -5.10 -3.62 6.89
CA ALA A 65 -5.40 -2.21 7.12
C ALA A 65 -6.66 -1.78 6.36
N ILE A 66 -7.73 -1.43 7.08
CA ILE A 66 -9.04 -1.10 6.51
C ILE A 66 -9.59 0.18 7.15
N LYS A 67 -10.14 1.08 6.33
CA LYS A 67 -10.83 2.29 6.76
C LYS A 67 -12.22 1.95 7.32
N HIS A 68 -12.54 2.57 8.45
CA HIS A 68 -13.86 2.43 9.09
C HIS A 68 -14.25 0.97 9.35
N HIS A 69 -13.25 0.12 9.69
CA HIS A 69 -13.48 -1.31 9.87
C HIS A 69 -14.50 -1.63 10.97
N LYS A 70 -14.54 -0.83 12.03
CA LYS A 70 -15.49 -0.99 13.13
C LYS A 70 -16.93 -0.75 12.69
N GLU A 71 -17.16 0.28 11.87
CA GLU A 71 -18.49 0.60 11.32
C GLU A 71 -18.98 -0.48 10.35
N LYS A 72 -18.05 -1.18 9.70
CA LYS A 72 -18.35 -2.25 8.72
C LYS A 72 -18.61 -3.62 9.35
N ASN A 73 -18.41 -3.77 10.66
CA ASN A 73 -18.50 -5.05 11.38
C ASN A 73 -17.75 -6.19 10.66
N LEU A 74 -16.59 -5.84 10.07
CA LEU A 74 -15.84 -6.75 9.23
C LEU A 74 -14.98 -7.68 10.07
N THR A 75 -15.09 -8.99 9.81
CA THR A 75 -14.21 -10.02 10.36
C THR A 75 -13.43 -10.66 9.23
N ILE A 76 -12.13 -10.80 9.40
CA ILE A 76 -11.23 -11.50 8.46
C ILE A 76 -10.61 -12.67 9.22
N PRO A 77 -10.87 -13.92 8.83
CA PRO A 77 -10.27 -15.09 9.48
C PRO A 77 -8.72 -14.97 9.49
N ASN A 78 -8.10 -15.41 10.56
CA ASN A 78 -6.64 -15.46 10.70
C ASN A 78 -5.90 -14.12 10.45
N ALA A 79 -6.59 -12.97 10.58
CA ALA A 79 -5.97 -11.68 10.44
C ALA A 79 -6.40 -10.70 11.54
N LYS A 80 -5.46 -9.88 11.98
CA LYS A 80 -5.75 -8.70 12.79
C LYS A 80 -6.13 -7.54 11.88
N ILE A 81 -7.31 -6.97 12.09
CA ILE A 81 -7.74 -5.77 11.36
C ILE A 81 -7.32 -4.54 12.14
N ILE A 82 -6.75 -3.57 11.43
CA ILE A 82 -6.36 -2.26 11.97
C ILE A 82 -6.98 -1.14 11.13
N GLU A 83 -7.22 0.01 11.77
CA GLU A 83 -7.70 1.19 11.05
C GLU A 83 -6.61 1.75 10.15
N TYR A 84 -6.92 1.91 8.86
CA TYR A 84 -6.02 2.51 7.89
C TYR A 84 -5.73 3.99 8.27
N PHE A 85 -4.48 4.40 8.17
CA PHE A 85 -4.01 5.74 8.55
C PHE A 85 -4.16 6.05 10.05
N SER A 86 -4.00 5.05 10.91
CA SER A 86 -3.96 5.17 12.37
C SER A 86 -2.54 4.95 12.92
N ILE A 87 -2.34 5.17 14.22
CA ILE A 87 -1.05 4.84 14.88
C ILE A 87 -0.69 3.36 14.69
N PRO A 88 -1.58 2.37 14.90
CA PRO A 88 -1.31 0.98 14.57
C PRO A 88 -0.90 0.76 13.10
N TYR A 89 -1.51 1.47 12.13
CA TYR A 89 -1.13 1.36 10.73
C TYR A 89 0.32 1.77 10.49
N PHE A 90 0.76 2.90 11.04
CA PHE A 90 2.15 3.36 10.92
C PHE A 90 3.13 2.45 11.66
N PHE A 91 2.72 1.90 12.80
CA PHE A 91 3.51 0.89 13.51
C PHE A 91 3.72 -0.36 12.65
N TYR A 92 2.66 -0.92 12.06
CA TYR A 92 2.78 -2.10 11.22
C TYR A 92 3.45 -1.84 9.87
N LEU A 93 3.36 -0.65 9.30
CA LEU A 93 4.21 -0.25 8.17
C LEU A 93 5.70 -0.37 8.50
N ALA A 94 6.10 0.04 9.70
CA ALA A 94 7.50 -0.04 10.13
C ALA A 94 7.94 -1.44 10.56
N ARG A 95 7.00 -2.25 11.12
CA ARG A 95 7.27 -3.56 11.71
C ARG A 95 7.18 -4.71 10.74
N SER A 96 6.25 -4.69 9.79
CA SER A 96 6.00 -5.83 8.91
C SER A 96 7.14 -6.05 7.93
N LYS A 97 7.63 -7.29 7.84
CA LYS A 97 8.61 -7.71 6.84
C LYS A 97 8.02 -7.62 5.43
N TYR A 98 6.79 -8.07 5.28
CA TYR A 98 6.14 -8.15 3.98
C TYR A 98 4.98 -7.16 3.89
N TRP A 99 4.95 -6.41 2.79
CA TRP A 99 3.82 -5.57 2.42
C TRP A 99 3.20 -6.11 1.14
N ILE A 100 1.90 -6.28 1.13
CA ILE A 100 1.13 -6.70 -0.03
C ILE A 100 0.07 -5.63 -0.31
N SER A 101 0.16 -4.97 -1.45
CA SER A 101 -0.80 -3.92 -1.83
C SER A 101 -1.11 -3.97 -3.31
N ASN A 102 -2.35 -3.64 -3.68
CA ASN A 102 -2.80 -3.55 -5.07
C ASN A 102 -2.89 -2.13 -5.61
N CYS A 103 -2.42 -1.15 -4.84
CA CYS A 103 -2.39 0.25 -5.28
C CYS A 103 -1.17 0.97 -4.73
N LYS A 104 -0.81 2.09 -5.35
CA LYS A 104 0.34 2.91 -4.94
C LYS A 104 0.28 3.28 -3.46
N LEU A 105 1.38 3.15 -2.76
CA LEU A 105 1.50 3.67 -1.40
C LEU A 105 1.81 5.17 -1.43
N PRO A 106 1.27 5.94 -0.47
CA PRO A 106 1.52 7.37 -0.39
C PRO A 106 3.00 7.71 -0.23
N LYS A 107 3.43 8.88 -0.73
CA LYS A 107 4.82 9.37 -0.68
C LYS A 107 5.43 9.37 0.74
N TYR A 108 4.63 9.51 1.78
CA TYR A 108 5.12 9.52 3.17
C TYR A 108 5.50 8.13 3.70
N VAL A 109 5.13 7.06 3.00
CA VAL A 109 5.46 5.68 3.41
C VAL A 109 6.93 5.43 3.11
N LEU A 110 7.67 5.12 4.16
CA LEU A 110 9.09 4.79 4.11
C LEU A 110 9.27 3.28 4.25
N LYS A 111 10.07 2.69 3.38
CA LYS A 111 10.41 1.26 3.40
C LYS A 111 11.84 1.09 3.89
N LYS A 112 12.09 0.09 4.71
CA LYS A 112 13.43 -0.33 5.12
C LYS A 112 14.01 -1.29 4.08
N ASP A 113 15.33 -1.39 4.01
CA ASP A 113 16.01 -2.28 3.06
C ASP A 113 15.68 -3.76 3.29
N ASN A 114 15.45 -4.13 4.54
CA ASN A 114 15.08 -5.49 4.91
C ASN A 114 13.57 -5.79 4.81
N GLN A 115 12.75 -4.86 4.37
CA GLN A 115 11.33 -5.09 4.08
C GLN A 115 11.12 -5.48 2.63
N VAL A 116 10.12 -6.31 2.36
CA VAL A 116 9.74 -6.79 1.02
C VAL A 116 8.37 -6.23 0.67
N TYR A 117 8.28 -5.53 -0.46
CA TYR A 117 7.02 -5.00 -0.98
C TYR A 117 6.62 -5.73 -2.25
N LEU A 118 5.52 -6.47 -2.19
CA LEU A 118 4.83 -7.06 -3.33
C LEU A 118 3.69 -6.14 -3.76
N GLN A 119 3.84 -5.53 -4.94
CA GLN A 119 2.76 -4.83 -5.63
C GLN A 119 1.98 -5.83 -6.47
N THR A 120 0.69 -5.99 -6.17
CA THR A 120 -0.14 -6.97 -6.89
C THR A 120 -0.90 -6.37 -8.06
N TRP A 121 -0.91 -5.04 -8.16
CA TRP A 121 -1.75 -4.31 -9.09
C TRP A 121 -3.24 -4.72 -8.98
N HIS A 122 -4.08 -4.30 -9.92
CA HIS A 122 -5.54 -4.50 -9.83
C HIS A 122 -6.22 -4.57 -11.20
N GLY A 123 -5.63 -5.26 -12.14
CA GLY A 123 -6.15 -5.51 -13.48
C GLY A 123 -5.13 -5.30 -14.59
N THR A 124 -5.52 -5.56 -15.82
CA THR A 124 -4.71 -5.30 -17.02
C THR A 124 -4.78 -3.81 -17.37
N PRO A 125 -3.67 -3.12 -17.61
CA PRO A 125 -3.69 -1.74 -18.04
C PRO A 125 -4.32 -1.61 -19.43
N LEU A 126 -5.42 -0.84 -19.50
CA LEU A 126 -6.12 -0.56 -20.76
C LEU A 126 -5.76 0.82 -21.32
N LYS A 127 -4.96 1.59 -20.61
CA LYS A 127 -4.56 2.95 -20.95
C LYS A 127 -3.07 3.12 -20.67
N LYS A 128 -2.44 4.06 -21.38
CA LYS A 128 -1.10 4.53 -21.05
C LYS A 128 -1.05 5.00 -19.60
N LEU A 129 0.01 4.65 -18.88
CA LEU A 129 0.20 4.97 -17.46
C LEU A 129 1.53 5.68 -17.24
N ALA A 130 1.63 6.41 -16.15
CA ALA A 130 2.88 7.02 -15.67
C ALA A 130 3.63 7.78 -16.77
N HIS A 131 4.81 7.28 -17.13
CA HIS A 131 5.68 7.91 -18.14
C HIS A 131 5.14 7.83 -19.58
N ASP A 132 4.30 6.85 -19.87
CA ASP A 132 3.71 6.67 -21.20
C ASP A 132 2.53 7.62 -21.48
N ILE A 133 2.08 8.35 -20.46
CA ILE A 133 1.00 9.34 -20.63
C ILE A 133 1.56 10.54 -21.40
N GLU A 134 0.99 10.78 -22.58
CA GLU A 134 1.24 11.94 -23.41
C GLU A 134 0.12 12.97 -23.20
N VAL A 135 0.45 14.17 -22.73
CA VAL A 135 -0.49 15.29 -22.57
C VAL A 135 0.19 16.59 -23.03
N PRO A 136 -0.56 17.56 -23.54
CA PRO A 136 -0.03 18.86 -23.86
C PRO A 136 0.66 19.52 -22.67
N GLU A 137 1.71 20.30 -22.95
CA GLU A 137 2.43 21.06 -21.93
C GLU A 137 1.48 21.96 -21.14
N GLY A 138 1.69 22.07 -19.83
CA GLY A 138 0.83 22.84 -18.93
C GLY A 138 -0.49 22.17 -18.54
N THR A 139 -0.76 20.96 -19.02
CA THR A 139 -1.95 20.21 -18.64
C THR A 139 -1.86 19.73 -17.19
N THR A 140 -2.94 19.85 -16.45
CA THR A 140 -3.10 19.28 -15.10
C THR A 140 -4.09 18.14 -15.08
N PHE A 141 -3.86 17.17 -14.19
CA PHE A 141 -4.80 16.06 -14.03
C PHE A 141 -6.04 16.51 -13.27
N TYR A 142 -7.18 16.43 -13.93
CA TYR A 142 -8.50 16.90 -13.49
C TYR A 142 -8.83 16.60 -12.01
N ARG A 143 -8.52 15.39 -11.51
CA ARG A 143 -8.90 15.01 -10.13
C ARG A 143 -7.89 15.40 -9.07
N SER A 144 -6.65 15.64 -9.42
CA SER A 144 -5.56 15.90 -8.47
C SER A 144 -4.96 17.28 -8.58
N GLY A 145 -5.15 17.96 -9.72
CA GLY A 145 -4.49 19.21 -10.04
C GLY A 145 -2.97 19.08 -10.18
N MET A 146 -2.44 17.86 -10.25
CA MET A 146 -1.00 17.61 -10.41
C MET A 146 -0.57 17.88 -11.85
N SER A 147 0.64 18.41 -12.04
CA SER A 147 1.31 18.40 -13.33
C SER A 147 1.68 16.99 -13.74
N ILE A 148 2.11 16.80 -15.01
CA ILE A 148 2.57 15.50 -15.50
C ILE A 148 3.84 15.05 -14.77
N GLU A 149 4.75 15.97 -14.48
CA GLU A 149 6.00 15.71 -13.73
C GLU A 149 5.69 15.27 -12.30
N GLU A 150 4.77 15.97 -11.64
CA GLU A 150 4.34 15.59 -10.29
C GLU A 150 3.69 14.20 -10.27
N MET A 151 2.87 13.89 -11.27
CA MET A 151 2.26 12.57 -11.42
C MET A 151 3.32 11.50 -11.66
N ARG A 152 4.25 11.69 -12.60
CA ARG A 152 5.38 10.79 -12.86
C ARG A 152 6.20 10.56 -11.60
N ALA A 153 6.58 11.61 -10.90
CA ALA A 153 7.31 11.53 -9.63
C ALA A 153 6.55 10.76 -8.52
N THR A 154 5.20 10.68 -8.57
CA THR A 154 4.46 9.81 -7.64
C THR A 154 4.60 8.33 -8.00
N TYR A 155 4.66 7.99 -9.29
CA TYR A 155 4.93 6.62 -9.74
C TYR A 155 6.35 6.21 -9.40
N ASP A 156 7.35 7.00 -9.77
CA ASP A 156 8.77 6.72 -9.49
C ASP A 156 9.02 6.47 -8.00
N ASN A 157 8.44 7.31 -7.15
CA ASN A 157 8.55 7.14 -5.70
C ASN A 157 7.90 5.85 -5.18
N ASP A 158 6.86 5.34 -5.82
CA ASP A 158 6.25 4.08 -5.40
C ASP A 158 6.98 2.88 -5.98
N VAL A 159 7.29 2.91 -7.27
CA VAL A 159 8.04 1.85 -7.97
C VAL A 159 9.40 1.61 -7.33
N SER A 160 10.10 2.66 -6.89
CA SER A 160 11.39 2.53 -6.20
C SER A 160 11.35 1.70 -4.92
N LYS A 161 10.15 1.40 -4.39
CA LYS A 161 9.96 0.58 -3.19
C LYS A 161 9.60 -0.87 -3.51
N TYR A 162 9.24 -1.20 -4.76
CA TYR A 162 8.84 -2.57 -5.12
C TYR A 162 10.02 -3.52 -5.06
N ASN A 163 9.81 -4.70 -4.50
CA ASN A 163 10.69 -5.83 -4.67
C ASN A 163 10.15 -6.78 -5.74
N TYR A 164 8.82 -6.90 -5.78
CA TYR A 164 8.11 -7.73 -6.74
C TYR A 164 6.85 -7.01 -7.21
N MET A 165 6.49 -7.26 -8.46
CA MET A 165 5.22 -6.83 -9.04
C MET A 165 4.58 -8.00 -9.78
N ILE A 166 3.28 -8.23 -9.57
CA ILE A 166 2.54 -9.26 -10.29
C ILE A 166 2.17 -8.73 -11.68
N SER A 167 2.51 -9.50 -12.70
CA SER A 167 2.05 -9.28 -14.06
C SER A 167 1.10 -10.40 -14.48
N PRO A 168 -0.18 -10.11 -14.83
CA PRO A 168 -1.17 -11.14 -15.16
C PRO A 168 -1.04 -11.68 -16.59
N SER A 169 -0.20 -11.11 -17.44
CA SER A 169 -0.05 -11.52 -18.84
C SER A 169 1.27 -11.05 -19.44
N ALA A 170 1.70 -11.65 -20.56
CA ALA A 170 2.88 -11.20 -21.32
C ALA A 170 2.75 -9.71 -21.71
N PHE A 171 1.60 -9.30 -22.21
CA PHE A 171 1.33 -7.89 -22.52
C PHE A 171 1.58 -6.97 -21.32
N THR A 172 1.09 -7.34 -20.13
CA THR A 172 1.29 -6.54 -18.91
C THR A 172 2.78 -6.50 -18.52
N THR A 173 3.51 -7.58 -18.73
CA THR A 173 4.96 -7.63 -18.47
C THR A 173 5.75 -6.69 -19.36
N GLU A 174 5.30 -6.49 -20.60
CA GLU A 174 5.95 -5.57 -21.54
C GLU A 174 5.68 -4.09 -21.21
N VAL A 175 4.54 -3.77 -20.57
CA VAL A 175 4.14 -2.39 -20.31
C VAL A 175 4.38 -1.92 -18.86
N PHE A 176 4.76 -2.80 -17.94
CA PHE A 176 5.15 -2.47 -16.57
C PHE A 176 6.65 -2.55 -16.37
#